data_506b3c2850753c58b93f6d7d4389655a
#
_entry.id   506b3c2850753c58b93f6d7d4389655a
#
_cell.length_a   1.000
_cell.length_b   1.000
_cell.length_c   1.000
_cell.angle_alpha   90.00
_cell.angle_beta   90.00
_cell.angle_gamma   90.00
#
_symmetry.space_group_name_H-M   'P 1'
#
loop_
_entity.id
_entity.type
_entity.pdbx_description
1 polymer ?
#
loop_
_entity_poly.entity_id
_entity_poly.type
_entity_poly.pdbx_seq_one_letter_code
_entity_poly.pdbx_strand_id
1 'polypeptide(L)'
;MMDYTESICFSAETAEELNRKAFSLDCRLFMFAYYEPKQYREAESKRSQFLTAIVNLYGLFKDCGSFLGELLKTRDTILVTPKWKAIQNDYNMLFQAVTSLRSIFCHNNSLCYPLNEDVLQRAENSISEYLPNAPDIEDITETQWTILLQKLCTAADDFFQELSSNMNLLVSCKDVSRKNRIITRWITASSSC
;
A
#
# COMPACT_ATOMS: atom_id res chain seq x y z
N MET A 1 21.49 12.43 5.08
CA MET A 1 20.09 12.70 5.49
C MET A 1 19.29 12.47 4.22
N MET A 2 18.61 11.34 4.09
CA MET A 2 17.74 11.11 2.93
C MET A 2 16.66 12.17 2.93
N ASP A 3 16.51 12.83 1.79
CA ASP A 3 15.43 13.77 1.58
C ASP A 3 14.12 12.96 1.51
N TYR A 4 13.38 12.93 2.62
CA TYR A 4 12.16 12.14 2.73
C TYR A 4 11.04 12.60 1.79
N THR A 5 11.20 13.71 1.11
CA THR A 5 10.28 14.17 0.06
C THR A 5 10.22 13.20 -1.12
N GLU A 6 11.32 12.51 -1.44
CA GLU A 6 11.35 11.51 -2.51
C GLU A 6 10.81 10.12 -2.07
N SER A 7 10.97 9.72 -0.80
CA SER A 7 10.59 8.37 -0.33
C SER A 7 9.10 8.22 0.04
N ILE A 8 8.39 9.30 0.30
CA ILE A 8 6.93 9.25 0.59
C ILE A 8 6.12 9.01 -0.68
N CYS A 9 6.70 9.26 -1.79
CA CYS A 9 6.11 8.97 -3.05
C CYS A 9 6.64 7.63 -3.52
N PHE A 10 5.90 6.60 -3.29
CA PHE A 10 5.84 5.56 -4.29
C PHE A 10 5.87 6.30 -5.62
N SER A 11 7.02 6.31 -6.24
CA SER A 11 7.25 7.22 -7.35
C SER A 11 6.39 6.82 -8.53
N ALA A 12 5.98 7.77 -9.33
CA ALA A 12 5.34 7.47 -10.61
C ALA A 12 6.18 6.48 -11.42
N GLU A 13 7.51 6.55 -11.31
CA GLU A 13 8.45 5.62 -11.94
C GLU A 13 8.29 4.18 -11.42
N THR A 14 8.09 3.97 -10.12
CA THR A 14 7.85 2.63 -9.57
C THR A 14 6.50 2.07 -10.02
N ALA A 15 5.46 2.91 -10.07
CA ALA A 15 4.15 2.51 -10.61
C ALA A 15 4.26 2.12 -12.09
N GLU A 16 4.99 2.88 -12.89
CA GLU A 16 5.25 2.57 -14.30
C GLU A 16 6.09 1.30 -14.47
N GLU A 17 7.09 1.07 -13.61
CA GLU A 17 7.88 -0.16 -13.64
C GLU A 17 7.02 -1.39 -13.37
N LEU A 18 6.16 -1.34 -12.35
CA LEU A 18 5.23 -2.42 -12.03
C LEU A 18 4.21 -2.64 -13.15
N ASN A 19 3.70 -1.57 -13.75
CA ASN A 19 2.84 -1.67 -14.93
C ASN A 19 3.56 -2.28 -16.14
N ARG A 20 4.80 -1.89 -16.41
CA ARG A 20 5.61 -2.51 -17.47
C ARG A 20 5.83 -4.01 -17.24
N LYS A 21 6.07 -4.42 -16.00
CA LYS A 21 6.18 -5.85 -15.63
C LYS A 21 4.86 -6.59 -15.83
N ALA A 22 3.75 -6.03 -15.39
CA ALA A 22 2.42 -6.59 -15.62
C ALA A 22 2.15 -6.74 -17.13
N PHE A 23 2.35 -5.67 -17.90
CA PHE A 23 2.18 -5.67 -19.35
C PHE A 23 3.09 -6.67 -20.07
N SER A 24 4.31 -6.91 -19.57
CA SER A 24 5.22 -7.91 -20.15
C SER A 24 4.73 -9.36 -19.95
N LEU A 25 3.87 -9.59 -18.99
CA LEU A 25 3.22 -10.88 -18.77
C LEU A 25 2.04 -11.08 -19.75
N ASP A 26 1.22 -10.06 -19.89
CA ASP A 26 0.12 -9.98 -20.86
C ASP A 26 -0.27 -8.52 -21.07
N CYS A 27 -0.49 -8.11 -22.32
CA CYS A 27 -0.81 -6.73 -22.67
C CYS A 27 -2.16 -6.20 -22.11
N ARG A 28 -2.97 -7.06 -21.54
CA ARG A 28 -4.22 -6.71 -20.85
C ARG A 28 -4.03 -6.45 -19.36
N LEU A 29 -2.84 -6.71 -18.83
CA LEU A 29 -2.53 -6.52 -17.41
C LEU A 29 -1.89 -5.17 -17.19
N PHE A 30 -2.44 -4.42 -16.26
CA PHE A 30 -1.81 -3.26 -15.65
C PHE A 30 -2.14 -3.27 -14.16
N MET A 31 -1.21 -2.80 -13.35
CA MET A 31 -1.37 -2.81 -11.90
C MET A 31 -2.07 -1.54 -11.41
N PHE A 32 -1.71 -0.41 -12.00
CA PHE A 32 -2.24 0.90 -11.66
C PHE A 32 -2.75 1.59 -12.93
N ALA A 33 -4.02 1.98 -12.94
CA ALA A 33 -4.63 2.65 -14.09
C ALA A 33 -4.02 4.05 -14.31
N TYR A 34 -3.86 4.79 -13.23
CA TYR A 34 -3.25 6.11 -13.22
C TYR A 34 -2.77 6.41 -11.80
N TYR A 35 -1.57 6.95 -11.67
CA TYR A 35 -1.06 7.37 -10.39
C TYR A 35 -0.31 8.69 -10.52
N GLU A 36 -0.86 9.72 -9.91
CA GLU A 36 -0.21 11.01 -9.72
C GLU A 36 -0.19 11.32 -8.21
N PRO A 37 0.96 11.12 -7.56
CA PRO A 37 1.06 11.33 -6.13
C PRO A 37 0.87 12.80 -5.80
N LYS A 38 0.08 13.08 -4.77
CA LYS A 38 0.00 14.42 -4.19
C LYS A 38 1.34 14.75 -3.56
N GLN A 39 1.89 15.90 -3.95
CA GLN A 39 3.11 16.43 -3.35
C GLN A 39 2.73 17.22 -2.10
N TYR A 40 3.61 17.22 -1.12
CA TYR A 40 3.52 18.11 0.04
C TYR A 40 4.69 19.11 0.01
N ARG A 41 4.48 20.23 0.68
CA ARG A 41 5.52 21.26 0.81
C ARG A 41 6.40 20.93 2.02
N GLU A 42 7.70 21.17 1.94
CA GLU A 42 8.62 20.98 3.07
C GLU A 42 8.22 21.77 4.33
N ALA A 43 7.57 22.93 4.13
CA ALA A 43 7.07 23.77 5.21
C ALA A 43 5.81 23.22 5.93
N GLU A 44 5.22 22.11 5.43
CA GLU A 44 4.05 21.53 6.08
C GLU A 44 4.43 20.77 7.35
N SER A 45 3.51 20.74 8.33
CA SER A 45 3.69 19.95 9.55
C SER A 45 3.87 18.46 9.22
N LYS A 46 4.54 17.71 10.08
CA LYS A 46 4.72 16.26 9.90
C LYS A 46 3.40 15.51 9.89
N ARG A 47 2.42 16.01 10.61
CA ARG A 47 1.03 15.51 10.52
C ARG A 47 0.47 15.66 9.11
N SER A 48 0.59 16.84 8.49
CA SER A 48 0.11 17.07 7.10
C SER A 48 0.83 16.15 6.11
N GLN A 49 2.14 16.01 6.23
CA GLN A 49 2.93 15.10 5.39
C GLN A 49 2.46 13.64 5.54
N PHE A 50 2.22 13.21 6.79
CA PHE A 50 1.67 11.88 7.07
C PHE A 50 0.29 11.67 6.43
N LEU A 51 -0.60 12.66 6.52
CA LEU A 51 -1.92 12.59 5.89
C LEU A 51 -1.83 12.52 4.36
N THR A 52 -0.91 13.25 3.77
CA THR A 52 -0.65 13.19 2.33
C THR A 52 -0.16 11.79 1.92
N ALA A 53 0.73 11.18 2.70
CA ALA A 53 1.19 9.80 2.46
C ALA A 53 0.02 8.80 2.56
N ILE A 54 -0.85 8.92 3.57
CA ILE A 54 -2.05 8.09 3.72
C ILE A 54 -2.97 8.21 2.50
N VAL A 55 -3.22 9.42 2.01
CA VAL A 55 -4.09 9.64 0.83
C VAL A 55 -3.47 9.02 -0.42
N ASN A 56 -2.17 9.18 -0.61
CA ASN A 56 -1.45 8.60 -1.75
C ASN A 56 -1.49 7.06 -1.72
N LEU A 57 -1.18 6.46 -0.57
CA LEU A 57 -1.24 5.01 -0.40
C LEU A 57 -2.66 4.45 -0.55
N TYR A 58 -3.66 5.17 -0.05
CA TYR A 58 -5.05 4.78 -0.25
C TYR A 58 -5.44 4.77 -1.74
N GLY A 59 -5.05 5.79 -2.49
CA GLY A 59 -5.24 5.83 -3.94
C GLY A 59 -4.61 4.62 -4.63
N LEU A 60 -3.35 4.28 -4.27
CA LEU A 60 -2.68 3.10 -4.80
C LEU A 60 -3.42 1.78 -4.50
N PHE A 61 -3.84 1.61 -3.25
CA PHE A 61 -4.42 0.33 -2.82
C PHE A 61 -5.89 0.17 -3.20
N LYS A 62 -6.65 1.24 -3.25
CA LYS A 62 -8.11 1.20 -3.42
C LYS A 62 -8.54 1.53 -4.83
N ASP A 63 -7.99 2.59 -5.40
CA ASP A 63 -8.44 3.14 -6.68
C ASP A 63 -7.73 2.46 -7.87
N CYS A 64 -6.53 1.90 -7.62
CA CYS A 64 -5.72 1.23 -8.63
C CYS A 64 -5.68 -0.31 -8.51
N GLY A 65 -6.35 -0.90 -7.52
CA GLY A 65 -5.92 -2.16 -6.93
C GLY A 65 -6.76 -3.41 -7.12
N SER A 66 -7.70 -3.55 -8.07
CA SER A 66 -8.39 -4.84 -8.24
C SER A 66 -7.42 -5.97 -8.60
N PHE A 67 -6.48 -5.70 -9.49
CA PHE A 67 -5.42 -6.64 -9.86
C PHE A 67 -4.49 -6.98 -8.69
N LEU A 68 -4.11 -6.00 -7.89
CA LEU A 68 -3.27 -6.20 -6.72
C LEU A 68 -3.93 -7.15 -5.70
N GLY A 69 -5.23 -6.97 -5.46
CA GLY A 69 -5.99 -7.87 -4.59
C GLY A 69 -5.98 -9.33 -5.05
N GLU A 70 -6.10 -9.56 -6.36
CA GLU A 70 -6.05 -10.92 -6.92
C GLU A 70 -4.65 -11.52 -6.93
N LEU A 71 -3.62 -10.70 -7.20
CA LEU A 71 -2.24 -11.13 -7.10
C LEU A 71 -1.92 -11.61 -5.66
N LEU A 72 -2.38 -10.87 -4.65
CA LEU A 72 -2.18 -11.21 -3.25
C LEU A 72 -2.95 -12.47 -2.81
N LYS A 73 -4.07 -12.80 -3.44
CA LYS A 73 -4.81 -14.04 -3.21
C LYS A 73 -4.18 -15.26 -3.89
N THR A 74 -3.19 -15.08 -4.74
CA THR A 74 -2.56 -16.16 -5.49
C THR A 74 -1.84 -17.11 -4.53
N ARG A 75 -2.19 -18.40 -4.60
CA ARG A 75 -1.58 -19.49 -3.80
C ARG A 75 -0.63 -20.36 -4.61
N ASP A 76 -0.24 -19.94 -5.78
CA ASP A 76 0.65 -20.72 -6.63
C ASP A 76 2.07 -20.71 -6.06
N THR A 77 2.69 -21.90 -5.99
CA THR A 77 4.02 -22.09 -5.36
C THR A 77 5.16 -21.39 -6.10
N ILE A 78 4.95 -20.90 -7.34
CA ILE A 78 5.94 -20.04 -8.00
C ILE A 78 6.08 -18.71 -7.24
N LEU A 79 4.95 -18.16 -6.76
CA LEU A 79 4.89 -16.87 -6.10
C LEU A 79 4.91 -16.98 -4.57
N VAL A 80 4.43 -18.11 -4.03
CA VAL A 80 4.29 -18.30 -2.58
C VAL A 80 5.61 -18.76 -1.97
N THR A 81 6.55 -17.83 -1.86
CA THR A 81 7.75 -17.98 -1.04
C THR A 81 7.42 -17.71 0.44
N PRO A 82 8.26 -18.12 1.40
CA PRO A 82 8.10 -17.71 2.81
C PRO A 82 8.03 -16.18 2.96
N LYS A 83 8.83 -15.46 2.19
CA LYS A 83 8.87 -14.00 2.18
C LYS A 83 7.55 -13.41 1.63
N TRP A 84 6.98 -13.99 0.58
CA TRP A 84 5.69 -13.58 0.06
C TRP A 84 4.55 -13.72 1.07
N LYS A 85 4.55 -14.80 1.87
CA LYS A 85 3.56 -14.96 2.95
C LYS A 85 3.68 -13.89 4.03
N ALA A 86 4.91 -13.55 4.41
CA ALA A 86 5.14 -12.43 5.32
C ALA A 86 4.54 -11.15 4.76
N ILE A 87 4.84 -10.82 3.51
CA ILE A 87 4.32 -9.63 2.82
C ILE A 87 2.81 -9.60 2.67
N GLN A 88 2.16 -10.75 2.44
CA GLN A 88 0.70 -10.80 2.46
C GLN A 88 0.12 -10.37 3.81
N ASN A 89 0.77 -10.73 4.91
CA ASN A 89 0.38 -10.28 6.25
C ASN A 89 0.67 -8.79 6.43
N ASP A 90 1.86 -8.35 6.06
CA ASP A 90 2.29 -6.95 6.15
C ASP A 90 1.41 -6.04 5.30
N TYR A 91 1.00 -6.50 4.12
CA TYR A 91 0.04 -5.79 3.29
C TYR A 91 -1.33 -5.62 3.98
N ASN A 92 -1.85 -6.66 4.60
CA ASN A 92 -3.13 -6.55 5.28
C ASN A 92 -3.07 -5.54 6.43
N MET A 93 -1.99 -5.52 7.19
CA MET A 93 -1.74 -4.53 8.24
C MET A 93 -1.62 -3.12 7.65
N LEU A 94 -0.80 -2.95 6.62
CA LEU A 94 -0.61 -1.68 5.93
C LEU A 94 -1.92 -1.17 5.31
N PHE A 95 -2.68 -2.03 4.65
CA PHE A 95 -3.96 -1.69 4.05
C PHE A 95 -5.01 -1.30 5.10
N GLN A 96 -5.07 -2.00 6.22
CA GLN A 96 -5.96 -1.65 7.33
C GLN A 96 -5.56 -0.31 7.96
N ALA A 97 -4.26 -0.09 8.19
CA ALA A 97 -3.75 1.18 8.69
C ALA A 97 -4.14 2.35 7.77
N VAL A 98 -3.83 2.25 6.48
CA VAL A 98 -4.14 3.28 5.49
C VAL A 98 -5.65 3.55 5.41
N THR A 99 -6.47 2.50 5.42
CA THR A 99 -7.93 2.65 5.29
C THR A 99 -8.56 3.29 6.54
N SER A 100 -8.17 2.83 7.74
CA SER A 100 -8.72 3.36 8.99
C SER A 100 -8.26 4.79 9.27
N LEU A 101 -6.97 5.07 9.07
CA LEU A 101 -6.41 6.41 9.26
C LEU A 101 -7.00 7.41 8.26
N ARG A 102 -7.17 7.02 6.98
CA ARG A 102 -7.87 7.88 6.02
C ARG A 102 -9.30 8.16 6.46
N SER A 103 -10.01 7.16 6.95
CA SER A 103 -11.40 7.35 7.39
C SER A 103 -11.51 8.33 8.54
N ILE A 104 -10.59 8.33 9.48
CA ILE A 104 -10.58 9.28 10.59
C ILE A 104 -10.19 10.68 10.12
N PHE A 105 -9.10 10.80 9.35
CA PHE A 105 -8.50 12.10 9.08
C PHE A 105 -9.07 12.82 7.85
N CYS A 106 -9.60 12.09 6.86
CA CYS A 106 -10.02 12.67 5.59
C CYS A 106 -11.55 12.73 5.41
N HIS A 107 -12.31 11.99 6.20
CA HIS A 107 -13.74 12.16 6.29
C HIS A 107 -14.02 12.96 7.57
N ASN A 108 -14.93 13.93 7.51
CA ASN A 108 -15.39 14.74 8.66
C ASN A 108 -16.08 13.87 9.75
N ASN A 109 -15.48 12.76 10.08
CA ASN A 109 -15.89 11.89 11.17
C ASN A 109 -15.50 12.58 12.47
N SER A 110 -16.48 13.12 13.18
CA SER A 110 -16.25 13.59 14.54
C SER A 110 -15.72 12.40 15.36
N LEU A 111 -14.56 12.55 15.95
CA LEU A 111 -13.95 11.55 16.85
C LEU A 111 -14.87 11.26 18.05
N CYS A 112 -15.80 12.18 18.34
CA CYS A 112 -16.77 12.09 19.45
C CYS A 112 -18.09 11.41 19.05
N TYR A 113 -18.25 10.84 17.87
CA TYR A 113 -19.50 10.23 17.46
C TYR A 113 -19.52 8.73 17.76
N PRO A 114 -20.47 8.20 18.56
CA PRO A 114 -20.50 6.80 18.96
C PRO A 114 -20.48 5.78 17.79
N LEU A 115 -21.00 6.19 16.61
CA LEU A 115 -21.01 5.35 15.42
C LEU A 115 -19.61 5.12 14.80
N ASN A 116 -18.60 5.84 15.26
CA ASN A 116 -17.24 5.79 14.73
C ASN A 116 -16.25 5.07 15.67
N GLU A 117 -16.71 4.52 16.80
CA GLU A 117 -15.84 3.85 17.78
C GLU A 117 -14.99 2.72 17.13
N ASP A 118 -15.60 1.89 16.30
CA ASP A 118 -14.88 0.82 15.60
C ASP A 118 -13.81 1.34 14.63
N VAL A 119 -14.05 2.48 14.00
CA VAL A 119 -13.10 3.09 13.06
C VAL A 119 -11.96 3.74 13.83
N LEU A 120 -12.29 4.43 14.92
CA LEU A 120 -11.32 5.04 15.83
C LEU A 120 -10.41 3.96 16.43
N GLN A 121 -10.98 2.90 17.00
CA GLN A 121 -10.23 1.80 17.60
C GLN A 121 -9.29 1.13 16.57
N ARG A 122 -9.72 0.95 15.32
CA ARG A 122 -8.85 0.42 14.26
C ARG A 122 -7.71 1.38 13.90
N ALA A 123 -7.97 2.68 13.89
CA ALA A 123 -6.94 3.67 13.64
C ALA A 123 -5.91 3.72 14.79
N GLU A 124 -6.36 3.69 16.04
CA GLU A 124 -5.50 3.65 17.24
C GLU A 124 -4.66 2.37 17.27
N ASN A 125 -5.24 1.22 16.99
CA ASN A 125 -4.52 -0.04 16.87
C ASN A 125 -3.44 0.05 15.78
N SER A 126 -3.77 0.64 14.63
CA SER A 126 -2.81 0.82 13.54
C SER A 126 -1.67 1.77 13.92
N ILE A 127 -1.96 2.84 14.64
CA ILE A 127 -0.94 3.75 15.17
C ILE A 127 -0.05 3.02 16.18
N SER A 128 -0.64 2.26 17.09
CA SER A 128 0.08 1.53 18.14
C SER A 128 1.04 0.47 17.57
N GLU A 129 0.73 -0.10 16.42
CA GLU A 129 1.63 -1.03 15.71
C GLU A 129 2.91 -0.34 15.23
N TYR A 130 2.77 0.87 14.71
CA TYR A 130 3.92 1.65 14.24
C TYR A 130 4.59 2.46 15.35
N LEU A 131 3.84 2.82 16.39
CA LEU A 131 4.32 3.61 17.53
C LEU A 131 3.83 2.98 18.85
N PRO A 132 4.53 1.98 19.39
CA PRO A 132 4.18 1.38 20.67
C PRO A 132 4.10 2.43 21.79
N ASN A 133 3.07 2.36 22.61
CA ASN A 133 2.73 3.36 23.63
C ASN A 133 2.40 4.74 23.05
N ALA A 134 1.78 4.77 21.88
CA ALA A 134 1.25 6.02 21.33
C ALA A 134 0.27 6.66 22.33
N PRO A 135 0.30 7.98 22.50
CA PRO A 135 -0.77 8.70 23.17
C PRO A 135 -2.04 8.67 22.30
N ASP A 136 -3.13 9.23 22.81
CA ASP A 136 -4.32 9.46 22.00
C ASP A 136 -3.96 10.23 20.73
N ILE A 137 -4.72 10.00 19.65
CA ILE A 137 -4.41 10.55 18.31
C ILE A 137 -4.24 12.08 18.35
N GLU A 138 -4.98 12.75 19.22
CA GLU A 138 -4.94 14.22 19.37
C GLU A 138 -3.65 14.72 20.04
N ASP A 139 -3.00 13.88 20.82
CA ASP A 139 -1.82 14.21 21.62
C ASP A 139 -0.49 13.79 20.95
N ILE A 140 -0.55 13.26 19.72
CA ILE A 140 0.65 12.84 18.96
C ILE A 140 1.48 14.07 18.62
N THR A 141 2.72 14.08 19.08
CA THR A 141 3.70 15.15 18.84
C THR A 141 4.29 15.12 17.44
N GLU A 142 4.87 16.24 16.99
CA GLU A 142 5.57 16.33 15.69
C GLU A 142 6.68 15.27 15.52
N THR A 143 7.41 14.96 16.58
CA THR A 143 8.44 13.90 16.57
C THR A 143 7.79 12.52 16.34
N GLN A 144 6.68 12.25 17.00
CA GLN A 144 5.95 10.99 16.84
C GLN A 144 5.31 10.89 15.44
N TRP A 145 4.79 11.97 14.89
CA TRP A 145 4.34 12.01 13.49
C TRP A 145 5.47 11.72 12.51
N THR A 146 6.68 12.19 12.79
CA THR A 146 7.87 11.85 11.97
C THR A 146 8.15 10.35 12.00
N ILE A 147 8.09 9.72 13.16
CA ILE A 147 8.32 8.28 13.32
C ILE A 147 7.24 7.48 12.58
N LEU A 148 5.97 7.86 12.75
CA LEU A 148 4.85 7.22 12.06
C LEU A 148 5.00 7.31 10.53
N LEU A 149 5.32 8.49 10.03
CA LEU A 149 5.55 8.71 8.61
C LEU A 149 6.68 7.83 8.08
N GLN A 150 7.82 7.81 8.75
CA GLN A 150 8.96 6.98 8.35
C GLN A 150 8.60 5.50 8.30
N LYS A 151 7.97 4.98 9.34
CA LYS A 151 7.61 3.56 9.41
C LYS A 151 6.57 3.16 8.38
N LEU A 152 5.56 4.02 8.15
CA LEU A 152 4.55 3.79 7.12
C LEU A 152 5.20 3.73 5.73
N CYS A 153 6.09 4.68 5.43
CA CYS A 153 6.79 4.72 4.14
C CYS A 153 7.70 3.52 3.96
N THR A 154 8.46 3.14 4.98
CA THR A 154 9.30 1.94 4.92
C THR A 154 8.46 0.68 4.66
N ALA A 155 7.35 0.51 5.36
CA ALA A 155 6.46 -0.64 5.15
C ALA A 155 5.88 -0.67 3.73
N ALA A 156 5.53 0.49 3.18
CA ALA A 156 5.05 0.61 1.81
C ALA A 156 6.14 0.28 0.78
N ASP A 157 7.35 0.81 0.97
CA ASP A 157 8.49 0.55 0.09
C ASP A 157 8.88 -0.94 0.10
N ASP A 158 8.98 -1.56 1.27
CA ASP A 158 9.27 -2.99 1.42
C ASP A 158 8.22 -3.84 0.71
N PHE A 159 6.95 -3.50 0.86
CA PHE A 159 5.85 -4.17 0.18
C PHE A 159 5.99 -4.09 -1.34
N PHE A 160 6.22 -2.91 -1.90
CA PHE A 160 6.30 -2.73 -3.35
C PHE A 160 7.57 -3.33 -3.96
N GLN A 161 8.70 -3.29 -3.26
CA GLN A 161 9.92 -3.95 -3.69
C GLN A 161 9.74 -5.45 -3.78
N GLU A 162 9.09 -6.05 -2.80
CA GLU A 162 8.85 -7.48 -2.82
C GLU A 162 7.81 -7.88 -3.87
N LEU A 163 6.77 -7.05 -4.06
CA LEU A 163 5.82 -7.23 -5.15
C LEU A 163 6.54 -7.27 -6.51
N SER A 164 7.44 -6.32 -6.74
CA SER A 164 8.30 -6.25 -7.92
C SER A 164 9.16 -7.50 -8.08
N SER A 165 9.76 -7.98 -7.00
CA SER A 165 10.58 -9.20 -6.98
C SER A 165 9.76 -10.45 -7.35
N ASN A 166 8.56 -10.59 -6.81
CA ASN A 166 7.68 -11.72 -7.12
C ASN A 166 7.17 -11.69 -8.57
N MET A 167 6.90 -10.51 -9.12
CA MET A 167 6.59 -10.38 -10.54
C MET A 167 7.75 -10.84 -11.42
N ASN A 168 8.99 -10.55 -11.05
CA ASN A 168 10.17 -11.05 -11.78
C ASN A 168 10.25 -12.59 -11.77
N LEU A 169 9.88 -13.25 -10.67
CA LEU A 169 9.81 -14.72 -10.61
C LEU A 169 8.80 -15.26 -11.64
N LEU A 170 7.66 -14.60 -11.80
CA LEU A 170 6.67 -15.01 -12.78
C LEU A 170 7.13 -14.71 -14.21
N VAL A 171 7.73 -13.54 -14.46
CA VAL A 171 8.30 -13.18 -15.77
C VAL A 171 9.32 -14.23 -16.21
N SER A 172 10.21 -14.64 -15.31
CA SER A 172 11.28 -15.62 -15.58
C SER A 172 10.83 -17.10 -15.56
N CYS A 173 9.56 -17.37 -15.22
CA CYS A 173 9.06 -18.74 -15.12
C CYS A 173 9.10 -19.46 -16.47
N LYS A 174 9.80 -20.59 -16.51
CA LYS A 174 9.94 -21.44 -17.70
C LYS A 174 8.73 -22.34 -17.95
N ASP A 175 7.92 -22.61 -16.95
CA ASP A 175 6.68 -23.38 -17.09
C ASP A 175 5.58 -22.48 -17.67
N VAL A 176 5.51 -22.47 -18.99
CA VAL A 176 4.56 -21.65 -19.76
C VAL A 176 3.11 -21.97 -19.40
N SER A 177 2.81 -23.25 -19.21
CA SER A 177 1.43 -23.69 -18.90
C SER A 177 0.97 -23.14 -17.55
N ARG A 178 1.84 -23.23 -16.55
CA ARG A 178 1.59 -22.72 -15.20
C ARG A 178 1.52 -21.21 -15.18
N LYS A 179 2.46 -20.54 -15.85
CA LYS A 179 2.46 -19.09 -16.04
C LYS A 179 1.16 -18.59 -16.64
N ASN A 180 0.72 -19.19 -17.75
CA ASN A 180 -0.52 -18.81 -18.43
C ASN A 180 -1.75 -19.00 -17.55
N ARG A 181 -1.82 -20.06 -16.75
CA ARG A 181 -2.93 -20.28 -15.81
C ARG A 181 -3.05 -19.15 -14.77
N ILE A 182 -1.93 -18.69 -14.23
CA ILE A 182 -1.89 -17.57 -13.29
C ILE A 182 -2.36 -16.29 -13.98
N ILE A 183 -1.79 -15.98 -15.14
CA ILE A 183 -2.10 -14.78 -15.93
C ILE A 183 -3.58 -14.76 -16.31
N THR A 184 -4.13 -15.86 -16.82
CA THR A 184 -5.55 -15.96 -17.20
C THR A 184 -6.45 -15.65 -16.00
N ARG A 185 -6.14 -16.18 -14.81
CA ARG A 185 -6.90 -15.89 -13.60
C ARG A 185 -6.88 -14.40 -13.26
N TRP A 186 -5.73 -13.75 -13.38
CA TRP A 186 -5.61 -12.31 -13.10
C TRP A 186 -6.39 -11.47 -14.10
N ILE A 187 -6.34 -11.81 -15.40
CA ILE A 187 -7.12 -11.13 -16.44
C ILE A 187 -8.62 -11.26 -16.15
N THR A 188 -9.08 -12.46 -15.82
CA THR A 188 -10.50 -12.69 -15.50
C THR A 188 -10.94 -11.83 -14.32
N ALA A 189 -10.14 -11.75 -13.26
CA ALA A 189 -10.45 -10.93 -12.10
C ALA A 189 -10.46 -9.42 -12.41
N SER A 190 -9.50 -8.95 -13.23
CA SER A 190 -9.41 -7.54 -13.63
C SER A 190 -10.56 -7.12 -14.59
N SER A 191 -11.13 -8.06 -15.33
CA SER A 191 -12.24 -7.78 -16.26
C SER A 191 -13.60 -7.76 -15.57
N SER A 192 -13.67 -8.11 -14.29
CA SER A 192 -14.90 -8.18 -13.48
C SER A 192 -15.13 -6.90 -12.66
N CYS A 193 -14.29 -5.90 -12.82
CA CYS A 193 -14.40 -4.56 -12.27
C CYS A 193 -14.71 -3.56 -13.36
#